data_61333c987682e043b5fcd6727ae21ce4
#
_entry.id   61333c987682e043b5fcd6727ae21ce4
#
_cell.length_a   1.000
_cell.length_b   1.000
_cell.length_c   1.000
_cell.angle_alpha   90.00
_cell.angle_beta   90.00
_cell.angle_gamma   90.00
#
_symmetry.space_group_name_H-M   'P 1'
#
loop_
_entity.id
_entity.type
_entity.pdbx_description
1 polymer ?
#
loop_
_entity_poly.entity_id
_entity_poly.type
_entity_poly.pdbx_seq_one_letter_code
_entity_poly.pdbx_strand_id
1 'polypeptide(L)'
;MRAVVIKDMFCRGSILCCALLLCCLCLWPAGARALSSDAARACVVEAGGAVDNADAACFEQLVDMDAILHEAVDLFMKEAAKPENSSLLPPMLALMFSGAAMAEDNGLGVRKLLVSEARAFVHNGIASGAFAGKSVQDYRTEGWVAPLFESVSMGRKEIRNVGTPVRQGKDWIVPFVLRDHGNGNSYAVRARVSDAGGSPRVVAVENLRQLFVILGKEAQALES
;
A
#
# COMPACT_ATOMS: atom_id res chain seq x y z
N MET A 1 5.63 71.49 29.83
CA MET A 1 4.84 70.26 29.91
C MET A 1 4.38 69.83 28.56
N ARG A 2 5.21 69.76 27.48
CA ARG A 2 4.81 69.33 26.09
C ARG A 2 5.83 68.46 25.35
N ALA A 3 6.88 67.97 26.03
CA ALA A 3 7.96 67.23 25.40
C ALA A 3 7.94 65.66 25.62
N VAL A 4 7.05 65.18 26.50
CA VAL A 4 7.04 63.72 26.87
C VAL A 4 6.08 62.87 26.03
N VAL A 5 5.07 63.47 25.40
CA VAL A 5 4.00 62.71 24.68
C VAL A 5 4.44 62.22 23.30
N ILE A 6 5.48 62.81 22.66
CA ILE A 6 5.89 62.47 21.31
C ILE A 6 6.79 61.20 21.26
N LYS A 7 7.46 60.86 22.37
CA LYS A 7 8.40 59.76 22.42
C LYS A 7 7.72 58.37 22.51
N ASP A 8 6.52 58.32 23.08
CA ASP A 8 5.76 57.07 23.22
C ASP A 8 5.01 56.64 21.91
N MET A 9 4.75 57.65 21.05
CA MET A 9 4.02 57.34 19.79
C MET A 9 4.93 56.71 18.72
N PHE A 10 6.24 57.00 18.74
CA PHE A 10 7.20 56.39 17.79
C PHE A 10 7.61 54.97 18.19
N CYS A 11 7.59 54.61 19.47
CA CYS A 11 7.96 53.27 19.92
C CYS A 11 6.85 52.24 19.67
N ARG A 12 5.57 52.64 19.70
CA ARG A 12 4.42 51.76 19.42
C ARG A 12 4.26 51.46 17.94
N GLY A 13 4.59 52.38 17.06
CA GLY A 13 4.55 52.16 15.60
C GLY A 13 5.60 51.15 15.11
N SER A 14 6.78 51.17 15.72
CA SER A 14 7.89 50.28 15.33
C SER A 14 7.64 48.81 15.74
N ILE A 15 6.99 48.56 16.90
CA ILE A 15 6.65 47.25 17.40
C ILE A 15 5.52 46.61 16.52
N LEU A 16 4.54 47.42 16.10
CA LEU A 16 3.46 46.96 15.25
C LEU A 16 3.98 46.60 13.84
N CYS A 17 4.94 47.33 13.29
CA CYS A 17 5.55 47.07 12.00
C CYS A 17 6.41 45.78 12.02
N CYS A 18 7.16 45.52 13.09
CA CYS A 18 7.92 44.28 13.29
C CYS A 18 7.00 43.07 13.46
N ALA A 19 5.88 43.20 14.19
CA ALA A 19 4.90 42.10 14.33
C ALA A 19 4.21 41.75 13.02
N LEU A 20 3.88 42.72 12.16
CA LEU A 20 3.32 42.49 10.83
C LEU A 20 4.34 41.89 9.86
N LEU A 21 5.61 42.26 9.94
CA LEU A 21 6.68 41.64 9.13
C LEU A 21 6.97 40.20 9.56
N LEU A 22 6.93 39.88 10.85
CA LEU A 22 7.05 38.51 11.34
C LEU A 22 5.87 37.65 10.97
N CYS A 23 4.64 38.15 10.95
CA CYS A 23 3.45 37.41 10.46
C CYS A 23 3.51 37.14 8.96
N CYS A 24 4.06 38.01 8.12
CA CYS A 24 4.23 37.78 6.68
C CYS A 24 5.29 36.70 6.38
N LEU A 25 6.28 36.49 7.22
CA LEU A 25 7.28 35.45 7.09
C LEU A 25 6.72 34.03 7.43
N CYS A 26 5.67 33.95 8.24
CA CYS A 26 5.00 32.68 8.59
C CYS A 26 3.97 32.24 7.53
N LEU A 27 3.61 33.08 6.56
CA LEU A 27 2.68 32.80 5.47
C LEU A 27 3.36 32.38 4.16
N TRP A 28 4.66 32.07 4.20
CA TRP A 28 5.24 31.40 3.05
C TRP A 28 4.54 30.04 2.91
N PRO A 29 3.76 29.83 1.83
CA PRO A 29 3.22 28.50 1.58
C PRO A 29 4.42 27.58 1.55
N ALA A 30 4.44 26.57 2.42
CA ALA A 30 5.33 25.44 2.28
C ALA A 30 5.04 24.90 0.87
N GLY A 31 5.82 25.35 -0.12
CA GLY A 31 5.62 24.98 -1.50
C GLY A 31 5.58 23.46 -1.54
N ALA A 32 4.46 22.92 -1.98
CA ALA A 32 4.30 21.47 -2.15
C ALA A 32 5.48 21.00 -3.00
N ARG A 33 6.48 20.45 -2.34
CA ARG A 33 7.71 20.00 -2.99
C ARG A 33 7.28 18.81 -3.84
N ALA A 34 7.30 18.97 -5.17
CA ALA A 34 6.96 17.89 -6.06
C ALA A 34 7.79 16.66 -5.68
N LEU A 35 7.14 15.51 -5.58
CA LEU A 35 7.78 14.23 -5.28
C LEU A 35 8.96 14.01 -6.23
N SER A 36 10.17 13.78 -5.68
CA SER A 36 11.36 13.52 -6.47
C SER A 36 11.47 12.02 -6.81
N SER A 37 12.22 11.72 -7.87
CA SER A 37 12.58 10.35 -8.25
C SER A 37 13.22 9.58 -7.09
N ASP A 38 14.17 10.22 -6.38
CA ASP A 38 14.90 9.59 -5.29
C ASP A 38 13.99 9.30 -4.09
N ALA A 39 13.08 10.22 -3.76
CA ALA A 39 12.12 10.00 -2.71
C ALA A 39 11.12 8.87 -3.05
N ALA A 40 10.70 8.78 -4.32
CA ALA A 40 9.84 7.68 -4.76
C ALA A 40 10.57 6.32 -4.67
N ARG A 41 11.84 6.27 -5.07
CA ARG A 41 12.66 5.07 -4.96
C ARG A 41 12.91 4.69 -3.50
N ALA A 42 13.23 5.66 -2.64
CA ALA A 42 13.43 5.46 -1.22
C ALA A 42 12.20 4.87 -0.55
N CYS A 43 10.99 5.37 -0.87
CA CYS A 43 9.73 4.84 -0.34
C CYS A 43 9.57 3.33 -0.58
N VAL A 44 9.89 2.83 -1.78
CA VAL A 44 9.83 1.38 -2.08
C VAL A 44 10.88 0.59 -1.31
N VAL A 45 12.10 1.13 -1.18
CA VAL A 45 13.17 0.49 -0.40
C VAL A 45 12.82 0.42 1.08
N GLU A 46 12.28 1.51 1.63
CA GLU A 46 11.84 1.59 3.03
C GLU A 46 10.66 0.66 3.31
N ALA A 47 9.71 0.52 2.36
CA ALA A 47 8.63 -0.45 2.48
C ALA A 47 9.16 -1.89 2.56
N GLY A 48 10.19 -2.24 1.76
CA GLY A 48 10.89 -3.51 1.86
C GLY A 48 11.60 -3.69 3.21
N GLY A 49 12.27 -2.63 3.69
CA GLY A 49 12.89 -2.62 5.01
C GLY A 49 11.90 -2.81 6.15
N ALA A 50 10.71 -2.23 6.06
CA ALA A 50 9.64 -2.42 7.03
C ALA A 50 9.20 -3.90 7.11
N VAL A 51 9.10 -4.59 5.97
CA VAL A 51 8.82 -6.05 5.94
C VAL A 51 9.95 -6.84 6.59
N ASP A 52 11.22 -6.58 6.23
CA ASP A 52 12.39 -7.27 6.79
C ASP A 52 12.51 -7.06 8.32
N ASN A 53 12.08 -5.90 8.83
CA ASN A 53 12.09 -5.56 10.24
C ASN A 53 10.84 -6.02 11.00
N ALA A 54 9.84 -6.59 10.33
CA ALA A 54 8.54 -6.94 10.90
C ALA A 54 7.77 -5.72 11.46
N ASP A 55 7.95 -4.55 10.84
CA ASP A 55 7.31 -3.28 11.21
C ASP A 55 6.09 -3.02 10.32
N ALA A 56 4.96 -3.64 10.69
CA ALA A 56 3.71 -3.47 9.96
C ALA A 56 3.20 -2.01 10.00
N ALA A 57 3.46 -1.28 11.09
CA ALA A 57 3.02 0.10 11.22
C ALA A 57 3.77 1.03 10.24
N CYS A 58 5.09 0.88 10.13
CA CYS A 58 5.88 1.60 9.13
C CYS A 58 5.45 1.23 7.71
N PHE A 59 5.21 -0.06 7.42
CA PHE A 59 4.74 -0.51 6.12
C PHE A 59 3.42 0.14 5.73
N GLU A 60 2.44 0.23 6.63
CA GLU A 60 1.13 0.85 6.38
C GLU A 60 1.21 2.37 6.19
N GLN A 61 2.23 3.03 6.70
CA GLN A 61 2.50 4.44 6.40
C GLN A 61 3.04 4.64 4.98
N LEU A 62 3.85 3.71 4.50
CA LEU A 62 4.51 3.77 3.19
C LEU A 62 3.65 3.20 2.05
N VAL A 63 2.69 2.33 2.37
CA VAL A 63 1.87 1.61 1.38
C VAL A 63 0.39 1.84 1.64
N ASP A 64 -0.35 2.26 0.63
CA ASP A 64 -1.81 2.34 0.67
C ASP A 64 -2.42 0.97 0.44
N MET A 65 -2.44 0.17 1.51
CA MET A 65 -2.97 -1.18 1.45
C MET A 65 -4.43 -1.22 1.01
N ASP A 66 -5.24 -0.25 1.45
CA ASP A 66 -6.66 -0.22 1.11
C ASP A 66 -6.86 -0.04 -0.40
N ALA A 67 -6.16 0.91 -1.02
CA ALA A 67 -6.27 1.14 -2.46
C ALA A 67 -5.82 -0.10 -3.26
N ILE A 68 -4.68 -0.71 -2.89
CA ILE A 68 -4.12 -1.87 -3.58
C ILE A 68 -4.99 -3.12 -3.39
N LEU A 69 -5.47 -3.37 -2.18
CA LEU A 69 -6.28 -4.54 -1.89
C LEU A 69 -7.68 -4.46 -2.49
N HIS A 70 -8.30 -3.28 -2.56
CA HIS A 70 -9.55 -3.10 -3.29
C HIS A 70 -9.39 -3.46 -4.77
N GLU A 71 -8.33 -2.98 -5.43
CA GLU A 71 -8.05 -3.32 -6.83
C GLU A 71 -7.79 -4.83 -7.00
N ALA A 72 -7.01 -5.43 -6.09
CA ALA A 72 -6.70 -6.86 -6.13
C ALA A 72 -7.96 -7.72 -5.95
N VAL A 73 -8.83 -7.38 -5.00
CA VAL A 73 -10.09 -8.08 -4.75
C VAL A 73 -11.05 -7.91 -5.92
N ASP A 74 -11.12 -6.73 -6.55
CA ASP A 74 -11.94 -6.50 -7.73
C ASP A 74 -11.49 -7.38 -8.92
N LEU A 75 -10.18 -7.49 -9.13
CA LEU A 75 -9.62 -8.39 -10.13
C LEU A 75 -9.94 -9.85 -9.80
N PHE A 76 -9.76 -10.26 -8.55
CA PHE A 76 -10.08 -11.61 -8.10
C PHE A 76 -11.55 -11.95 -8.32
N MET A 77 -12.47 -11.10 -7.86
CA MET A 77 -13.91 -11.32 -8.03
C MET A 77 -14.30 -11.39 -9.50
N LYS A 78 -13.70 -10.57 -10.35
CA LYS A 78 -13.93 -10.59 -11.79
C LYS A 78 -13.44 -11.90 -12.45
N GLU A 79 -12.29 -12.39 -12.05
CA GLU A 79 -11.75 -13.66 -12.56
C GLU A 79 -12.54 -14.85 -12.01
N ALA A 80 -12.90 -14.82 -10.73
CA ALA A 80 -13.70 -15.85 -10.08
C ALA A 80 -15.12 -16.00 -10.66
N ALA A 81 -15.69 -14.90 -11.17
CA ALA A 81 -17.01 -14.91 -11.80
C ALA A 81 -17.03 -15.57 -13.20
N LYS A 82 -15.88 -15.90 -13.78
CA LYS A 82 -15.80 -16.58 -15.07
C LYS A 82 -16.19 -18.04 -14.91
N PRO A 83 -17.05 -18.59 -15.81
CA PRO A 83 -17.49 -19.98 -15.71
C PRO A 83 -16.35 -21.01 -15.68
N GLU A 84 -15.28 -20.75 -16.44
CA GLU A 84 -14.09 -21.61 -16.52
C GLU A 84 -13.30 -21.69 -15.19
N ASN A 85 -13.46 -20.71 -14.32
CA ASN A 85 -12.76 -20.63 -13.03
C ASN A 85 -13.62 -21.09 -11.85
N SER A 86 -14.90 -21.40 -12.08
CA SER A 86 -15.85 -21.77 -11.00
C SER A 86 -15.43 -23.04 -10.24
N SER A 87 -14.80 -24.00 -10.93
CA SER A 87 -14.30 -25.25 -10.35
C SER A 87 -13.01 -25.08 -9.55
N LEU A 88 -12.30 -23.95 -9.71
CA LEU A 88 -11.06 -23.63 -9.01
C LEU A 88 -11.30 -22.96 -7.65
N LEU A 89 -12.56 -22.54 -7.40
CA LEU A 89 -12.91 -21.89 -6.14
C LEU A 89 -13.18 -22.93 -5.06
N PRO A 90 -12.65 -22.74 -3.84
CA PRO A 90 -13.11 -23.48 -2.69
C PRO A 90 -14.65 -23.44 -2.56
N PRO A 91 -15.33 -24.56 -2.21
CA PRO A 91 -16.79 -24.63 -2.23
C PRO A 91 -17.50 -23.52 -1.44
N MET A 92 -16.92 -23.09 -0.32
CA MET A 92 -17.45 -22.01 0.50
C MET A 92 -17.44 -20.68 -0.27
N LEU A 93 -16.36 -20.39 -0.99
CA LEU A 93 -16.26 -19.18 -1.80
C LEU A 93 -17.17 -19.22 -3.02
N ALA A 94 -17.28 -20.35 -3.69
CA ALA A 94 -18.23 -20.53 -4.79
C ALA A 94 -19.68 -20.24 -4.32
N LEU A 95 -20.06 -20.71 -3.14
CA LEU A 95 -21.36 -20.42 -2.53
C LEU A 95 -21.54 -18.92 -2.25
N MET A 96 -20.50 -18.26 -1.72
CA MET A 96 -20.55 -16.83 -1.43
C MET A 96 -20.64 -15.98 -2.69
N PHE A 97 -19.90 -16.31 -3.74
CA PHE A 97 -20.01 -15.60 -5.01
C PHE A 97 -21.35 -15.79 -5.68
N SER A 98 -21.93 -17.00 -5.62
CA SER A 98 -23.28 -17.23 -6.12
C SER A 98 -24.32 -16.44 -5.32
N GLY A 99 -24.19 -16.39 -3.99
CA GLY A 99 -25.01 -15.55 -3.12
C GLY A 99 -24.85 -14.05 -3.38
N ALA A 100 -23.60 -13.60 -3.58
CA ALA A 100 -23.29 -12.21 -3.89
C ALA A 100 -23.85 -11.74 -5.22
N ALA A 101 -23.90 -12.62 -6.23
CA ALA A 101 -24.51 -12.32 -7.53
C ALA A 101 -26.03 -12.14 -7.45
N MET A 102 -26.67 -12.69 -6.43
CA MET A 102 -28.11 -12.57 -6.17
C MET A 102 -28.46 -11.52 -5.10
N ALA A 103 -27.44 -10.95 -4.44
CA ALA A 103 -27.64 -9.97 -3.38
C ALA A 103 -27.94 -8.58 -3.95
N GLU A 104 -28.84 -7.84 -3.25
CA GLU A 104 -29.20 -6.47 -3.63
C GLU A 104 -28.01 -5.49 -3.61
N ASP A 105 -26.96 -5.81 -2.83
CA ASP A 105 -25.75 -4.99 -2.68
C ASP A 105 -24.70 -5.24 -3.76
N ASN A 106 -24.98 -6.04 -4.79
CA ASN A 106 -24.02 -6.41 -5.85
C ASN A 106 -22.70 -6.98 -5.31
N GLY A 107 -22.74 -7.72 -4.20
CA GLY A 107 -21.57 -8.35 -3.60
C GLY A 107 -20.65 -7.40 -2.81
N LEU A 108 -21.12 -6.20 -2.45
CA LEU A 108 -20.33 -5.25 -1.64
C LEU A 108 -19.92 -5.84 -0.28
N GLY A 109 -20.79 -6.63 0.35
CA GLY A 109 -20.49 -7.32 1.61
C GLY A 109 -19.32 -8.30 1.46
N VAL A 110 -19.37 -9.13 0.43
CA VAL A 110 -18.29 -10.10 0.12
C VAL A 110 -16.97 -9.38 -0.19
N ARG A 111 -17.03 -8.31 -0.99
CA ARG A 111 -15.85 -7.49 -1.31
C ARG A 111 -15.19 -6.93 -0.05
N LYS A 112 -15.97 -6.27 0.83
CA LYS A 112 -15.45 -5.71 2.09
C LYS A 112 -14.78 -6.77 2.95
N LEU A 113 -15.39 -7.93 3.03
CA LEU A 113 -14.86 -9.04 3.80
C LEU A 113 -13.54 -9.54 3.22
N LEU A 114 -13.45 -9.77 1.90
CA LEU A 114 -12.21 -10.18 1.24
C LEU A 114 -11.08 -9.16 1.43
N VAL A 115 -11.38 -7.87 1.32
CA VAL A 115 -10.39 -6.80 1.57
C VAL A 115 -9.91 -6.84 3.03
N SER A 116 -10.84 -6.99 3.99
CA SER A 116 -10.50 -7.06 5.42
C SER A 116 -9.60 -8.24 5.74
N GLU A 117 -9.93 -9.43 5.21
CA GLU A 117 -9.15 -10.65 5.43
C GLU A 117 -7.77 -10.57 4.74
N ALA A 118 -7.71 -10.07 3.51
CA ALA A 118 -6.45 -9.87 2.81
C ALA A 118 -5.55 -8.86 3.55
N ARG A 119 -6.15 -7.79 4.10
CA ARG A 119 -5.41 -6.83 4.93
C ARG A 119 -4.86 -7.48 6.19
N ALA A 120 -5.70 -8.24 6.90
CA ALA A 120 -5.28 -8.96 8.10
C ALA A 120 -4.15 -9.95 7.79
N PHE A 121 -4.24 -10.67 6.67
CA PHE A 121 -3.18 -11.58 6.22
C PHE A 121 -1.85 -10.85 6.01
N VAL A 122 -1.83 -9.75 5.25
CA VAL A 122 -0.60 -8.99 4.99
C VAL A 122 -0.05 -8.39 6.29
N HIS A 123 -0.92 -7.73 7.09
CA HIS A 123 -0.53 -7.13 8.36
C HIS A 123 0.11 -8.18 9.30
N ASN A 124 -0.56 -9.30 9.51
CA ASN A 124 -0.09 -10.35 10.40
C ASN A 124 1.18 -11.04 9.86
N GLY A 125 1.27 -11.23 8.53
CA GLY A 125 2.46 -11.78 7.88
C GLY A 125 3.70 -10.92 8.10
N ILE A 126 3.54 -9.59 8.10
CA ILE A 126 4.62 -8.65 8.41
C ILE A 126 4.87 -8.62 9.92
N ALA A 127 3.85 -8.34 10.75
CA ALA A 127 3.99 -8.15 12.18
C ALA A 127 4.58 -9.37 12.90
N SER A 128 4.23 -10.58 12.48
CA SER A 128 4.80 -11.83 13.01
C SER A 128 6.25 -12.06 12.55
N GLY A 129 6.71 -11.39 11.50
CA GLY A 129 7.99 -11.63 10.86
C GLY A 129 8.01 -12.85 9.92
N ALA A 130 6.85 -13.45 9.61
CA ALA A 130 6.75 -14.55 8.65
C ALA A 130 7.28 -14.12 7.28
N PHE A 131 6.93 -12.91 6.83
CA PHE A 131 7.43 -12.33 5.57
C PHE A 131 8.87 -11.84 5.63
N ALA A 132 9.45 -11.72 6.82
CA ALA A 132 10.88 -11.51 7.03
C ALA A 132 11.68 -12.83 7.08
N GLY A 133 11.01 -13.97 6.97
CA GLY A 133 11.62 -15.29 7.07
C GLY A 133 11.95 -15.73 8.49
N LYS A 134 11.36 -15.09 9.51
CA LYS A 134 11.47 -15.55 10.88
C LYS A 134 10.61 -16.82 11.04
N SER A 135 11.13 -17.81 11.79
CA SER A 135 10.37 -19.02 12.10
C SER A 135 9.20 -18.65 13.04
N VAL A 136 7.99 -18.78 12.53
CA VAL A 136 6.77 -18.52 13.31
C VAL A 136 6.07 -19.85 13.55
N GLN A 137 6.14 -20.37 14.78
CA GLN A 137 5.60 -21.69 15.11
C GLN A 137 4.07 -21.78 14.99
N ASP A 138 3.35 -20.66 15.06
CA ASP A 138 1.90 -20.63 15.12
C ASP A 138 1.22 -19.64 14.17
N TYR A 139 1.91 -19.22 13.10
CA TYR A 139 1.23 -18.39 12.09
C TYR A 139 0.27 -19.26 11.29
N ARG A 140 -0.98 -19.27 11.69
CA ARG A 140 -2.08 -19.84 10.93
C ARG A 140 -2.93 -18.70 10.38
N THR A 141 -3.31 -18.81 9.14
CA THR A 141 -4.35 -17.96 8.59
C THR A 141 -5.66 -18.40 9.26
N GLU A 142 -6.12 -17.62 10.23
CA GLU A 142 -7.41 -17.85 10.87
C GLU A 142 -8.48 -17.17 10.03
N GLY A 143 -9.64 -17.81 9.88
CA GLY A 143 -10.77 -17.24 9.17
C GLY A 143 -11.30 -18.17 8.09
N TRP A 144 -12.51 -17.90 7.63
CA TRP A 144 -13.21 -18.73 6.63
C TRP A 144 -12.68 -18.54 5.20
N VAL A 145 -11.89 -17.49 4.93
CA VAL A 145 -11.11 -17.31 3.68
C VAL A 145 -9.69 -17.86 3.78
N ALA A 146 -9.31 -18.47 4.91
CA ALA A 146 -8.00 -19.10 5.10
C ALA A 146 -7.58 -19.99 3.91
N PRO A 147 -8.46 -20.82 3.31
CA PRO A 147 -8.09 -21.63 2.16
C PRO A 147 -7.58 -20.84 0.94
N LEU A 148 -7.98 -19.56 0.78
CA LEU A 148 -7.44 -18.69 -0.27
C LEU A 148 -5.97 -18.35 -0.07
N PHE A 149 -5.54 -18.29 1.20
CA PHE A 149 -4.19 -17.89 1.57
C PHE A 149 -3.29 -19.08 1.90
N GLU A 150 -3.84 -20.29 2.04
CA GLU A 150 -3.06 -21.50 2.27
C GLU A 150 -2.09 -21.81 1.12
N SER A 151 -2.46 -21.47 -0.11
CA SER A 151 -1.61 -21.59 -1.29
C SER A 151 -0.58 -20.47 -1.43
N VAL A 152 -0.72 -19.39 -0.64
CA VAL A 152 0.23 -18.27 -0.68
C VAL A 152 1.47 -18.64 0.11
N SER A 153 2.63 -18.57 -0.53
CA SER A 153 3.90 -18.84 0.11
C SER A 153 4.11 -17.97 1.36
N MET A 154 4.36 -18.63 2.50
CA MET A 154 4.64 -18.00 3.79
C MET A 154 6.13 -17.64 3.99
N GLY A 155 6.98 -17.87 3.00
CA GLY A 155 8.40 -17.58 3.08
C GLY A 155 8.72 -16.09 3.02
N ARG A 156 10.00 -15.77 3.26
CA ARG A 156 10.53 -14.40 3.18
C ARG A 156 10.17 -13.75 1.84
N LYS A 157 9.71 -12.51 1.91
CA LYS A 157 9.43 -11.63 0.77
C LYS A 157 10.52 -10.55 0.72
N GLU A 158 11.30 -10.55 -0.33
CA GLU A 158 12.45 -9.64 -0.44
C GLU A 158 12.34 -8.74 -1.67
N ILE A 159 12.43 -7.44 -1.46
CA ILE A 159 12.50 -6.46 -2.55
C ILE A 159 13.94 -6.38 -3.05
N ARG A 160 14.13 -6.62 -4.34
CA ARG A 160 15.43 -6.57 -5.03
C ARG A 160 15.39 -5.70 -6.26
N ASN A 161 16.56 -5.30 -6.73
CA ASN A 161 16.74 -4.65 -8.03
C ASN A 161 15.79 -3.47 -8.24
N VAL A 162 15.67 -2.59 -7.23
CA VAL A 162 14.87 -1.37 -7.36
C VAL A 162 15.50 -0.49 -8.44
N GLY A 163 14.79 -0.41 -9.57
CA GLY A 163 15.26 0.28 -10.77
C GLY A 163 15.07 1.80 -10.71
N THR A 164 15.34 2.43 -11.84
CA THR A 164 15.16 3.87 -12.00
C THR A 164 13.67 4.20 -12.09
N PRO A 165 13.14 5.11 -11.24
CA PRO A 165 11.76 5.55 -11.34
C PRO A 165 11.49 6.26 -12.67
N VAL A 166 10.31 6.00 -13.24
CA VAL A 166 9.83 6.64 -14.46
C VAL A 166 8.66 7.54 -14.12
N ARG A 167 8.69 8.81 -14.54
CA ARG A 167 7.62 9.76 -14.23
C ARG A 167 6.39 9.47 -15.09
N GLN A 168 5.22 9.43 -14.42
CA GLN A 168 3.92 9.28 -15.07
C GLN A 168 2.94 10.34 -14.51
N GLY A 169 2.79 11.44 -15.22
CA GLY A 169 2.02 12.58 -14.74
C GLY A 169 2.65 13.21 -13.50
N LYS A 170 1.90 13.22 -12.38
CA LYS A 170 2.37 13.70 -11.08
C LYS A 170 3.09 12.63 -10.25
N ASP A 171 2.94 11.35 -10.63
CA ASP A 171 3.40 10.19 -9.88
C ASP A 171 4.69 9.62 -10.48
N TRP A 172 5.28 8.65 -9.78
CA TRP A 172 6.43 7.90 -10.23
C TRP A 172 6.13 6.41 -10.24
N ILE A 173 6.52 5.73 -11.33
CA ILE A 173 6.49 4.27 -11.41
C ILE A 173 7.88 3.75 -11.07
N VAL A 174 7.97 2.99 -10.00
CA VAL A 174 9.20 2.39 -9.49
C VAL A 174 9.18 0.91 -9.80
N PRO A 175 10.00 0.42 -10.75
CA PRO A 175 10.11 -1.01 -11.01
C PRO A 175 11.02 -1.67 -9.97
N PHE A 176 10.67 -2.89 -9.54
CA PHE A 176 11.50 -3.73 -8.69
C PHE A 176 11.19 -5.21 -8.88
N VAL A 177 11.98 -6.07 -8.28
CA VAL A 177 11.74 -7.51 -8.25
C VAL A 177 11.37 -7.91 -6.82
N LEU A 178 10.22 -8.55 -6.66
CA LEU A 178 9.83 -9.22 -5.42
C LEU A 178 10.30 -10.67 -5.51
N ARG A 179 11.24 -11.06 -4.65
CA ARG A 179 11.67 -12.46 -4.49
C ARG A 179 10.88 -13.11 -3.38
N ASP A 180 10.15 -14.15 -3.71
CA ASP A 180 9.49 -15.02 -2.76
C ASP A 180 10.38 -16.23 -2.46
N HIS A 181 10.91 -16.29 -1.24
CA HIS A 181 11.78 -17.39 -0.83
C HIS A 181 10.99 -18.65 -0.44
N GLY A 182 9.68 -18.55 -0.23
CA GLY A 182 8.84 -19.69 0.11
C GLY A 182 8.60 -20.61 -1.09
N ASN A 183 8.28 -20.04 -2.26
CA ASN A 183 8.08 -20.80 -3.51
C ASN A 183 9.29 -20.74 -4.45
N GLY A 184 10.29 -19.92 -4.13
CA GLY A 184 11.49 -19.76 -4.95
C GLY A 184 11.30 -18.89 -6.20
N ASN A 185 10.16 -18.23 -6.39
CA ASN A 185 9.85 -17.42 -7.56
C ASN A 185 10.26 -15.95 -7.42
N SER A 186 10.32 -15.23 -8.53
CA SER A 186 10.61 -13.81 -8.58
C SER A 186 9.62 -13.12 -9.49
N TYR A 187 9.05 -12.02 -9.00
CA TYR A 187 7.99 -11.29 -9.68
C TYR A 187 8.48 -9.87 -10.00
N ALA A 188 8.38 -9.48 -11.27
CA ALA A 188 8.63 -8.10 -11.66
C ALA A 188 7.41 -7.25 -11.28
N VAL A 189 7.62 -6.27 -10.42
CA VAL A 189 6.57 -5.38 -9.89
C VAL A 189 6.83 -3.95 -10.33
N ARG A 190 5.77 -3.21 -10.61
CA ARG A 190 5.81 -1.79 -10.94
C ARG A 190 4.89 -1.04 -9.97
N ALA A 191 5.49 -0.44 -8.93
CA ALA A 191 4.76 0.33 -7.94
C ALA A 191 4.54 1.76 -8.42
N ARG A 192 3.33 2.28 -8.28
CA ARG A 192 3.04 3.71 -8.41
C ARG A 192 3.23 4.37 -7.07
N VAL A 193 4.09 5.38 -7.03
CA VAL A 193 4.35 6.20 -5.84
C VAL A 193 3.83 7.60 -6.09
N SER A 194 2.95 8.05 -5.21
CA SER A 194 2.36 9.39 -5.21
C SER A 194 2.74 10.17 -3.97
N ASP A 195 2.62 11.49 -4.05
CA ASP A 195 2.66 12.35 -2.87
C ASP A 195 1.29 12.30 -2.15
N ALA A 196 1.29 11.73 -0.96
CA ALA A 196 0.11 11.66 -0.11
C ALA A 196 0.28 12.63 1.08
N GLY A 197 -0.11 13.88 0.88
CA GLY A 197 -0.05 14.90 1.95
C GLY A 197 1.35 15.31 2.36
N GLY A 198 2.31 15.34 1.42
CA GLY A 198 3.71 15.73 1.65
C GLY A 198 4.66 14.57 1.92
N SER A 199 4.16 13.33 1.87
CA SER A 199 4.98 12.12 2.05
C SER A 199 4.79 11.15 0.88
N PRO A 200 5.88 10.55 0.35
CA PRO A 200 5.78 9.52 -0.69
C PRO A 200 5.07 8.28 -0.18
N ARG A 201 4.14 7.75 -0.97
CA ARG A 201 3.39 6.54 -0.63
C ARG A 201 3.15 5.69 -1.88
N VAL A 202 3.31 4.38 -1.75
CA VAL A 202 2.91 3.41 -2.79
C VAL A 202 1.38 3.34 -2.80
N VAL A 203 0.75 3.72 -3.90
CA VAL A 203 -0.71 3.81 -3.99
C VAL A 203 -1.33 2.79 -4.95
N ALA A 204 -0.53 2.15 -5.79
CA ALA A 204 -1.00 1.13 -6.72
C ALA A 204 0.14 0.22 -7.19
N VAL A 205 -0.22 -0.92 -7.75
CA VAL A 205 0.67 -1.81 -8.50
C VAL A 205 0.21 -1.82 -9.96
N GLU A 206 0.95 -1.13 -10.83
CA GLU A 206 0.59 -0.90 -12.23
C GLU A 206 0.37 -2.17 -13.06
N ASN A 207 1.09 -3.21 -12.74
CA ASN A 207 1.01 -4.49 -13.43
C ASN A 207 0.29 -5.57 -12.61
N LEU A 208 -0.62 -5.18 -11.71
CA LEU A 208 -1.33 -6.09 -10.81
C LEU A 208 -2.06 -7.21 -11.57
N ARG A 209 -2.74 -6.88 -12.66
CA ARG A 209 -3.40 -7.87 -13.52
C ARG A 209 -2.43 -8.92 -14.09
N GLN A 210 -1.24 -8.47 -14.51
CA GLN A 210 -0.22 -9.39 -15.05
C GLN A 210 0.29 -10.34 -13.95
N LEU A 211 0.52 -9.80 -12.74
CA LEU A 211 0.91 -10.61 -11.58
C LEU A 211 -0.17 -11.62 -11.24
N PHE A 212 -1.43 -11.22 -11.29
CA PHE A 212 -2.57 -12.11 -11.05
C PHE A 212 -2.60 -13.31 -12.01
N VAL A 213 -2.35 -13.07 -13.29
CA VAL A 213 -2.27 -14.15 -14.30
C VAL A 213 -1.09 -15.08 -14.03
N ILE A 214 0.06 -14.56 -13.63
CA ILE A 214 1.24 -15.37 -13.29
C ILE A 214 0.94 -16.27 -12.09
N LEU A 215 0.43 -15.69 -11.01
CA LEU A 215 0.10 -16.41 -9.76
C LEU A 215 -0.99 -17.47 -10.01
N GLY A 216 -2.01 -17.17 -10.82
CA GLY A 216 -3.04 -18.13 -11.18
C GLY A 216 -2.50 -19.35 -11.94
N LYS A 217 -1.54 -19.16 -12.86
CA LYS A 217 -0.86 -20.27 -13.56
C LYS A 217 0.01 -21.10 -12.61
N GLU A 218 0.68 -20.45 -11.65
CA GLU A 218 1.48 -21.17 -10.66
C GLU A 218 0.60 -22.03 -9.75
N ALA A 219 -0.55 -21.51 -9.30
CA ALA A 219 -1.50 -22.26 -8.51
C ALA A 219 -2.00 -23.51 -9.25
N GLN A 220 -2.38 -23.38 -10.53
CA GLN A 220 -2.80 -24.50 -11.36
C GLN A 220 -1.71 -25.57 -11.57
N ALA A 221 -0.45 -25.14 -11.66
CA ALA A 221 0.68 -26.06 -11.82
C ALA A 221 0.99 -26.89 -10.56
N LEU A 222 0.55 -26.43 -9.39
CA LEU A 222 0.72 -27.17 -8.13
C LEU A 222 -0.35 -28.25 -7.92
N GLU A 223 -1.49 -28.13 -8.62
CA GLU A 223 -2.61 -29.09 -8.54
C GLU A 223 -2.52 -30.23 -9.59
N SER A 224 -1.61 -30.11 -10.56
CA SER A 224 -1.41 -31.09 -11.66
C SER A 224 -0.27 -32.05 -11.34
#